data_f0a8accb19b064e69d40690f74f33bae
#
_entry.id   f0a8accb19b064e69d40690f74f33bae
#
_cell.length_a   1.000
_cell.length_b   1.000
_cell.length_c   1.000
_cell.angle_alpha   90.00
_cell.angle_beta   90.00
_cell.angle_gamma   90.00
#
_symmetry.space_group_name_H-M   'P 1'
#
loop_
_entity.id
_entity.type
_entity.pdbx_description
1 polymer ?
#
loop_
_entity_poly.entity_id
_entity_poly.type
_entity_poly.pdbx_seq_one_letter_code
_entity_poly.pdbx_strand_id
1 'polypeptide(L)'
;MTTPHDLKNAGLKATVPRLKIINLFETSALRHMTAEDVYRQLLSEGLDIGLATVYRVLTQFEQAGLLVRHHFESGKAVFELNQGSHHDHLVCLQCGRVEEFYDAEIEKRQAKVARDRCFAIAEHALYLYAECVKPDCPHRRDGSN
;
A
#
# COMPACT_ATOMS: atom_id res chain seq x y z
N MET A 1 -5.29 -16.81 0.15
CA MET A 1 -3.98 -16.97 0.83
C MET A 1 -2.92 -17.36 -0.16
N THR A 2 -1.85 -16.62 -0.24
CA THR A 2 -0.76 -16.90 -1.18
C THR A 2 0.01 -18.14 -0.73
N THR A 3 0.10 -19.12 -1.60
CA THR A 3 0.79 -20.38 -1.34
C THR A 3 2.21 -20.33 -1.92
N PRO A 4 3.10 -21.28 -1.51
CA PRO A 4 4.40 -21.42 -2.18
C PRO A 4 4.29 -21.60 -3.69
N HIS A 5 3.23 -22.24 -4.14
CA HIS A 5 2.96 -22.43 -5.58
C HIS A 5 2.67 -21.10 -6.29
N ASP A 6 1.92 -20.22 -5.64
CA ASP A 6 1.59 -18.90 -6.19
C ASP A 6 2.86 -18.04 -6.34
N LEU A 7 3.76 -18.08 -5.37
CA LEU A 7 5.04 -17.39 -5.47
C LEU A 7 5.88 -17.93 -6.64
N LYS A 8 5.90 -19.23 -6.82
CA LYS A 8 6.61 -19.86 -7.93
C LYS A 8 6.03 -19.42 -9.28
N ASN A 9 4.70 -19.36 -9.38
CA ASN A 9 4.02 -18.88 -10.59
C ASN A 9 4.35 -17.42 -10.90
N ALA A 10 4.63 -16.61 -9.87
CA ALA A 10 5.07 -15.24 -10.03
C ALA A 10 6.58 -15.11 -10.31
N GLY A 11 7.28 -16.24 -10.48
CA GLY A 11 8.71 -16.27 -10.73
C GLY A 11 9.58 -16.15 -9.49
N LEU A 12 8.99 -16.36 -8.30
CA LEU A 12 9.69 -16.21 -7.03
C LEU A 12 9.82 -17.54 -6.30
N LYS A 13 11.02 -17.77 -5.77
CA LYS A 13 11.27 -18.92 -4.92
C LYS A 13 10.55 -18.73 -3.57
N ALA A 14 9.86 -19.79 -3.09
CA ALA A 14 9.18 -19.76 -1.81
C ALA A 14 10.16 -19.87 -0.66
N THR A 15 10.54 -18.75 -0.07
CA THR A 15 11.40 -18.69 1.11
C THR A 15 10.56 -18.31 2.33
N VAL A 16 11.07 -18.63 3.54
CA VAL A 16 10.36 -18.29 4.78
C VAL A 16 10.10 -16.77 4.88
N PRO A 17 11.08 -15.87 4.63
CA PRO A 17 10.81 -14.45 4.66
C PRO A 17 9.72 -14.02 3.69
N ARG A 18 9.74 -14.51 2.46
CA ARG A 18 8.73 -14.18 1.45
C ARG A 18 7.33 -14.62 1.85
N LEU A 19 7.19 -15.84 2.32
CA LEU A 19 5.89 -16.37 2.77
C LEU A 19 5.35 -15.60 3.97
N LYS A 20 6.20 -15.28 4.94
CA LYS A 20 5.79 -14.52 6.12
C LYS A 20 5.37 -13.09 5.76
N ILE A 21 6.10 -12.42 4.89
CA ILE A 21 5.80 -11.04 4.50
C ILE A 21 4.51 -10.97 3.68
N ILE A 22 4.32 -11.83 2.68
CA ILE A 22 3.08 -11.80 1.89
C ILE A 22 1.85 -12.13 2.76
N ASN A 23 2.01 -13.05 3.70
CA ASN A 23 0.95 -13.40 4.64
C ASN A 23 0.54 -12.21 5.53
N LEU A 24 1.49 -11.36 5.93
CA LEU A 24 1.18 -10.14 6.69
C LEU A 24 0.24 -9.22 5.91
N PHE A 25 0.49 -9.02 4.63
CA PHE A 25 -0.39 -8.18 3.79
C PHE A 25 -1.77 -8.79 3.63
N GLU A 26 -1.89 -10.10 3.65
CA GLU A 26 -3.17 -10.78 3.52
C GLU A 26 -3.99 -10.77 4.81
N THR A 27 -3.33 -10.76 5.97
CA THR A 27 -4.00 -10.95 7.27
C THR A 27 -4.00 -9.71 8.15
N SER A 28 -3.13 -8.74 7.90
CA SER A 28 -3.04 -7.53 8.72
C SER A 28 -4.26 -6.64 8.56
N ALA A 29 -4.68 -6.00 9.66
CA ALA A 29 -5.69 -4.94 9.62
C ALA A 29 -5.17 -3.71 8.85
N LEU A 30 -3.85 -3.51 8.80
CA LEU A 30 -3.23 -2.46 8.02
C LEU A 30 -3.03 -2.96 6.60
N ARG A 31 -3.77 -2.40 5.66
CA ARG A 31 -3.66 -2.77 4.24
C ARG A 31 -2.50 -2.06 3.56
N HIS A 32 -2.07 -0.93 4.11
CA HIS A 32 -0.99 -0.10 3.58
C HIS A 32 0.12 -0.07 4.62
N MET A 33 1.29 -0.58 4.26
CA MET A 33 2.41 -0.70 5.21
C MET A 33 3.71 -0.21 4.58
N THR A 34 4.50 0.49 5.40
CA THR A 34 5.90 0.79 5.07
C THR A 34 6.75 -0.45 5.37
N ALA A 35 7.99 -0.44 4.90
CA ALA A 35 8.93 -1.53 5.22
C ALA A 35 9.17 -1.61 6.75
N GLU A 36 9.21 -0.47 7.43
CA GLU A 36 9.37 -0.40 8.88
C GLU A 36 8.16 -1.01 9.60
N ASP A 37 6.95 -0.78 9.10
CA ASP A 37 5.73 -1.38 9.66
C ASP A 37 5.80 -2.91 9.55
N VAL A 38 6.20 -3.42 8.39
CA VAL A 38 6.36 -4.87 8.17
C VAL A 38 7.40 -5.43 9.13
N TYR A 39 8.54 -4.75 9.24
CA TYR A 39 9.62 -5.17 10.13
C TYR A 39 9.15 -5.26 11.59
N ARG A 40 8.43 -4.25 12.07
CA ARG A 40 7.89 -4.25 13.45
C ARG A 40 6.89 -5.37 13.69
N GLN A 41 6.01 -5.64 12.72
CA GLN A 41 5.04 -6.73 12.86
C GLN A 41 5.74 -8.10 12.90
N LEU A 42 6.76 -8.30 12.08
CA LEU A 42 7.54 -9.53 12.11
C LEU A 42 8.25 -9.72 13.45
N LEU A 43 8.83 -8.65 13.99
CA LEU A 43 9.46 -8.71 15.32
C LEU A 43 8.45 -9.07 16.41
N SER A 44 7.23 -8.52 16.34
CA SER A 44 6.18 -8.83 17.33
C SER A 44 5.77 -10.31 17.30
N GLU A 45 5.96 -10.98 16.17
CA GLU A 45 5.71 -12.40 15.99
C GLU A 45 6.94 -13.27 16.32
N GLY A 46 8.00 -12.65 16.81
CA GLY A 46 9.24 -13.35 17.16
C GLY A 46 10.14 -13.68 15.97
N LEU A 47 9.90 -13.04 14.83
CA LEU A 47 10.68 -13.26 13.62
C LEU A 47 11.67 -12.12 13.42
N ASP A 48 12.94 -12.39 13.60
CA ASP A 48 14.01 -11.42 13.40
C ASP A 48 14.52 -11.48 11.96
N ILE A 49 13.76 -10.85 11.08
CA ILE A 49 14.14 -10.65 9.67
C ILE A 49 14.62 -9.21 9.54
N GLY A 50 15.87 -9.02 9.10
CA GLY A 50 16.48 -7.69 9.01
C GLY A 50 15.72 -6.76 8.06
N LEU A 51 15.74 -5.46 8.38
CA LEU A 51 15.04 -4.43 7.60
C LEU A 51 15.49 -4.43 6.13
N ALA A 52 16.78 -4.63 5.87
CA ALA A 52 17.31 -4.70 4.49
C ALA A 52 16.69 -5.87 3.72
N THR A 53 16.50 -7.02 4.38
CA THR A 53 15.83 -8.17 3.76
C THR A 53 14.36 -7.86 3.48
N VAL A 54 13.67 -7.19 4.41
CA VAL A 54 12.29 -6.76 4.21
C VAL A 54 12.18 -5.88 2.97
N TYR A 55 13.02 -4.84 2.84
CA TYR A 55 13.03 -3.97 1.66
C TYR A 55 13.24 -4.75 0.37
N ARG A 56 14.18 -5.67 0.37
CA ARG A 56 14.47 -6.50 -0.81
C ARG A 56 13.27 -7.34 -1.21
N VAL A 57 12.61 -7.97 -0.25
CA VAL A 57 11.43 -8.81 -0.53
C VAL A 57 10.27 -7.96 -1.05
N LEU A 58 10.01 -6.81 -0.43
CA LEU A 58 8.95 -5.90 -0.87
C LEU A 58 9.19 -5.41 -2.32
N THR A 59 10.42 -5.06 -2.65
CA THR A 59 10.80 -4.66 -4.01
C THR A 59 10.59 -5.81 -5.00
N GLN A 60 10.95 -7.02 -4.63
CA GLN A 60 10.74 -8.20 -5.48
C GLN A 60 9.25 -8.47 -5.70
N PHE A 61 8.43 -8.31 -4.67
CA PHE A 61 6.97 -8.46 -4.80
C PHE A 61 6.35 -7.38 -5.68
N GLU A 62 6.84 -6.15 -5.60
CA GLU A 62 6.41 -5.07 -6.51
C GLU A 62 6.75 -5.42 -7.96
N GLN A 63 7.97 -5.85 -8.21
CA GLN A 63 8.42 -6.22 -9.55
C GLN A 63 7.65 -7.40 -10.13
N ALA A 64 7.24 -8.32 -9.26
CA ALA A 64 6.44 -9.49 -9.64
C ALA A 64 4.93 -9.18 -9.76
N GLY A 65 4.50 -7.96 -9.46
CA GLY A 65 3.10 -7.56 -9.55
C GLY A 65 2.23 -8.00 -8.38
N LEU A 66 2.82 -8.52 -7.29
CA LEU A 66 2.08 -8.96 -6.10
C LEU A 66 1.73 -7.80 -5.18
N LEU A 67 2.58 -6.80 -5.11
CA LEU A 67 2.37 -5.58 -4.34
C LEU A 67 2.43 -4.36 -5.26
N VAL A 68 1.74 -3.30 -4.83
CA VAL A 68 1.82 -1.97 -5.43
C VAL A 68 2.57 -1.07 -4.46
N ARG A 69 3.51 -0.29 -4.97
CA ARG A 69 4.24 0.71 -4.19
C ARG A 69 3.63 2.09 -4.43
N HIS A 70 3.36 2.80 -3.36
CA HIS A 70 2.95 4.21 -3.41
C HIS A 70 4.02 5.09 -2.78
N HIS A 71 4.28 6.23 -3.41
CA HIS A 71 5.17 7.26 -2.88
C HIS A 71 4.32 8.44 -2.44
N PHE A 72 4.05 8.52 -1.15
CA PHE A 72 3.30 9.64 -0.59
C PHE A 72 4.24 10.80 -0.25
N GLU A 73 3.66 11.98 -0.06
CA GLU A 73 4.40 13.21 0.22
C GLU A 73 5.29 13.11 1.46
N SER A 74 4.99 12.21 2.39
CA SER A 74 5.82 11.92 3.56
C SER A 74 7.23 11.42 3.21
N GLY A 75 7.47 11.05 1.95
CA GLY A 75 8.75 10.54 1.49
C GLY A 75 8.97 9.05 1.70
N LYS A 76 8.09 8.38 2.45
CA LYS A 76 8.19 6.94 2.68
C LYS A 76 7.39 6.16 1.63
N ALA A 77 7.99 5.08 1.14
CA ALA A 77 7.28 4.14 0.28
C ALA A 77 6.29 3.31 1.11
N VAL A 78 5.06 3.19 0.60
CA VAL A 78 3.99 2.43 1.23
C VAL A 78 3.56 1.34 0.25
N PHE A 79 3.38 0.13 0.74
CA PHE A 79 3.05 -1.04 -0.07
C PHE A 79 1.66 -1.55 0.27
N GLU A 80 0.96 -2.08 -0.73
CA GLU A 80 -0.32 -2.76 -0.56
C GLU A 80 -0.42 -3.95 -1.52
N LEU A 81 -1.32 -4.90 -1.20
CA LEU A 81 -1.60 -6.00 -2.12
C LEU A 81 -2.18 -5.46 -3.42
N ASN A 82 -1.69 -5.98 -4.55
CA ASN A 82 -2.24 -5.67 -5.85
C ASN A 82 -3.48 -6.52 -6.08
N GLN A 83 -4.66 -5.96 -5.83
CA GLN A 83 -5.94 -6.67 -5.96
C GLN A 83 -6.60 -6.45 -7.32
N GLY A 84 -5.91 -5.79 -8.24
CA GLY A 84 -6.37 -5.63 -9.62
C GLY A 84 -7.46 -4.60 -9.85
N SER A 85 -8.10 -4.07 -8.81
CA SER A 85 -9.11 -3.02 -8.95
C SER A 85 -8.47 -1.66 -8.67
N HIS A 86 -8.82 -0.67 -9.50
CA HIS A 86 -8.36 0.70 -9.30
C HIS A 86 -9.07 1.33 -8.10
N HIS A 87 -8.31 1.99 -7.25
CA HIS A 87 -8.85 2.84 -6.19
C HIS A 87 -7.90 4.00 -5.95
N ASP A 88 -8.44 5.06 -5.38
CA ASP A 88 -7.69 6.26 -5.01
C ASP A 88 -7.46 6.28 -3.51
N HIS A 89 -6.64 7.20 -3.03
CA HIS A 89 -6.17 7.19 -1.65
C HIS A 89 -6.36 8.55 -0.99
N LEU A 90 -6.90 8.53 0.24
CA LEU A 90 -6.89 9.63 1.19
C LEU A 90 -5.79 9.36 2.21
N VAL A 91 -4.85 10.29 2.33
CA VAL A 91 -3.73 10.16 3.26
C VAL A 91 -3.88 11.22 4.35
N CYS A 92 -3.99 10.77 5.59
CA CYS A 92 -4.08 11.70 6.74
C CYS A 92 -2.70 12.25 7.08
N LEU A 93 -2.55 13.56 7.04
CA LEU A 93 -1.30 14.23 7.37
C LEU A 93 -0.96 14.17 8.86
N GLN A 94 -1.97 13.96 9.70
CA GLN A 94 -1.78 13.93 11.16
C GLN A 94 -1.32 12.57 11.68
N CYS A 95 -1.94 11.47 11.21
CA CYS A 95 -1.65 10.13 11.73
C CYS A 95 -1.04 9.17 10.70
N GLY A 96 -0.96 9.58 9.43
CA GLY A 96 -0.46 8.74 8.36
C GLY A 96 -1.41 7.66 7.88
N ARG A 97 -2.63 7.60 8.41
CA ARG A 97 -3.64 6.62 7.99
C ARG A 97 -3.98 6.82 6.52
N VAL A 98 -4.11 5.71 5.79
CA VAL A 98 -4.50 5.71 4.39
C VAL A 98 -5.87 5.07 4.26
N GLU A 99 -6.77 5.77 3.59
CA GLU A 99 -8.10 5.29 3.29
C GLU A 99 -8.27 5.16 1.77
N GLU A 100 -8.80 4.04 1.32
CA GLU A 100 -9.07 3.81 -0.09
C GLU A 100 -10.48 4.31 -0.44
N PHE A 101 -10.65 4.84 -1.64
CA PHE A 101 -11.97 5.19 -2.14
C PHE A 101 -12.03 5.02 -3.66
N TYR A 102 -13.25 4.87 -4.15
CA TYR A 102 -13.54 4.90 -5.59
C TYR A 102 -14.74 5.81 -5.80
N ASP A 103 -14.61 6.76 -6.70
CA ASP A 103 -15.68 7.69 -7.06
C ASP A 103 -15.81 7.74 -8.57
N ALA A 104 -16.95 7.25 -9.09
CA ALA A 104 -17.20 7.16 -10.52
C ALA A 104 -17.22 8.54 -11.19
N GLU A 105 -17.65 9.58 -10.49
CA GLU A 105 -17.68 10.93 -11.04
C GLU A 105 -16.28 11.51 -11.22
N ILE A 106 -15.38 11.26 -10.27
CA ILE A 106 -13.97 11.65 -10.40
C ILE A 106 -13.35 10.94 -11.61
N GLU A 107 -13.60 9.64 -11.76
CA GLU A 107 -13.09 8.86 -12.89
C GLU A 107 -13.58 9.43 -14.23
N LYS A 108 -14.86 9.77 -14.33
CA LYS A 108 -15.45 10.38 -15.54
C LYS A 108 -14.81 11.73 -15.86
N ARG A 109 -14.59 12.56 -14.85
CA ARG A 109 -13.97 13.88 -15.04
C ARG A 109 -12.55 13.78 -15.55
N GLN A 110 -11.79 12.87 -15.00
CA GLN A 110 -10.40 12.63 -15.46
C GLN A 110 -10.38 12.17 -16.91
N ALA A 111 -11.25 11.23 -17.27
CA ALA A 111 -11.36 10.74 -18.65
C ALA A 111 -11.75 11.88 -19.61
N LYS A 112 -12.68 12.75 -19.20
CA LYS A 112 -13.09 13.89 -20.01
C LYS A 112 -11.94 14.88 -20.22
N VAL A 113 -11.21 15.20 -19.15
CA VAL A 113 -10.06 16.11 -19.24
C VAL A 113 -9.03 15.56 -20.23
N ALA A 114 -8.75 14.28 -20.18
CA ALA A 114 -7.81 13.65 -21.10
C ALA A 114 -8.31 13.73 -22.56
N ARG A 115 -9.56 13.35 -22.81
CA ARG A 115 -10.15 13.39 -24.16
C ARG A 115 -10.15 14.80 -24.75
N ASP A 116 -10.52 15.81 -23.95
CA ASP A 116 -10.55 17.19 -24.39
C ASP A 116 -9.17 17.70 -24.83
N ARG A 117 -8.12 17.03 -24.38
CA ARG A 117 -6.72 17.34 -24.72
C ARG A 117 -6.10 16.32 -25.66
N CYS A 118 -6.91 15.45 -26.25
CA CYS A 118 -6.50 14.40 -27.20
C CYS A 118 -5.58 13.34 -26.59
N PHE A 119 -5.85 12.95 -25.34
CA PHE A 119 -5.15 11.86 -24.65
C PHE A 119 -6.12 10.74 -24.26
N ALA A 120 -5.60 9.53 -24.20
CA ALA A 120 -6.27 8.40 -23.57
C ALA A 120 -5.46 8.00 -22.33
N ILE A 121 -6.13 7.87 -21.19
CA ILE A 121 -5.47 7.53 -19.93
C ILE A 121 -5.08 6.04 -19.97
N ALA A 122 -3.79 5.74 -19.79
CA ALA A 122 -3.29 4.38 -19.64
C ALA A 122 -3.41 3.93 -18.18
N GLU A 123 -2.96 4.78 -17.25
CA GLU A 123 -3.09 4.57 -15.81
C GLU A 123 -3.04 5.92 -15.10
N HIS A 124 -3.53 5.97 -13.88
CA HIS A 124 -3.43 7.17 -13.05
C HIS A 124 -3.41 6.82 -11.57
N ALA A 125 -2.94 7.75 -10.76
CA ALA A 125 -2.99 7.66 -9.31
C ALA A 125 -3.49 9.01 -8.77
N LEU A 126 -4.37 8.96 -7.79
CA LEU A 126 -4.88 10.15 -7.12
C LEU A 126 -4.68 9.98 -5.61
N TYR A 127 -3.94 10.93 -5.02
CA TYR A 127 -3.72 10.99 -3.58
C TYR A 127 -4.25 12.32 -3.06
N LEU A 128 -5.19 12.26 -2.13
CA LEU A 128 -5.67 13.43 -1.43
C LEU A 128 -5.01 13.47 -0.06
N TYR A 129 -4.22 14.50 0.18
CA TYR A 129 -3.57 14.73 1.48
C TYR A 129 -4.46 15.59 2.32
N ALA A 130 -4.92 15.08 3.45
CA ALA A 130 -5.98 15.70 4.20
C ALA A 130 -5.75 15.57 5.72
N GLU A 131 -6.53 16.33 6.46
CA GLU A 131 -6.57 16.23 7.91
C GLU A 131 -7.94 15.71 8.33
N CYS A 132 -7.96 14.77 9.27
CA CYS A 132 -9.21 14.23 9.76
C CYS A 132 -9.98 15.31 10.53
N VAL A 133 -11.22 15.59 10.09
CA VAL A 133 -12.10 16.59 10.73
C VAL A 133 -13.13 15.97 11.67
N LYS A 134 -13.06 14.66 11.86
CA LYS A 134 -13.94 13.94 12.78
C LYS A 134 -13.62 14.36 14.22
N PRO A 135 -14.59 14.84 15.01
CA PRO A 135 -14.30 15.30 16.39
C PRO A 135 -13.65 14.24 17.27
N ASP A 136 -14.12 12.99 17.16
CA ASP A 136 -13.67 11.86 17.98
C ASP A 136 -12.85 10.87 17.15
N CYS A 137 -11.90 11.36 16.37
CA CYS A 137 -11.08 10.50 15.53
C CYS A 137 -10.20 9.58 16.40
N PRO A 138 -10.40 8.24 16.35
CA PRO A 138 -9.64 7.31 17.18
C PRO A 138 -8.17 7.20 16.76
N HIS A 139 -7.82 7.71 15.59
CA HIS A 139 -6.46 7.67 15.05
C HIS A 139 -5.68 8.96 15.33
N ARG A 140 -6.35 10.00 15.86
CA ARG A 140 -5.69 11.24 16.20
C ARG A 140 -4.85 11.01 17.46
N ARG A 141 -3.58 11.35 17.40
CA ARG A 141 -2.68 11.26 18.55
C ARG A 141 -2.95 12.44 19.48
N ASP A 142 -3.28 12.15 20.72
CA ASP A 142 -3.44 13.18 21.73
C ASP A 142 -2.10 13.89 21.95
N GLY A 143 -2.13 15.22 22.06
CA GLY A 143 -0.96 16.02 22.36
C GLY A 143 -0.07 16.31 21.18
N SER A 144 -0.41 15.94 19.97
CA SER A 144 0.29 16.40 18.78
C SER A 144 -0.22 17.80 18.43
N ASN A 145 0.48 18.79 18.91
CA ASN A 145 0.31 20.18 18.49
C ASN A 145 1.19 20.44 17.28
#